data_9fcc315e41e055bd50d12dda46bf8e1f
#
_entry.id   9fcc315e41e055bd50d12dda46bf8e1f
#
_cell.length_a   1.000
_cell.length_b   1.000
_cell.length_c   1.000
_cell.angle_alpha   90.00
_cell.angle_beta   90.00
_cell.angle_gamma   90.00
#
_symmetry.space_group_name_H-M   'P 1'
#
loop_
_entity.id
_entity.type
_entity.pdbx_description
1 polymer ?
#
loop_
_entity_poly.entity_id
_entity_poly.type
_entity_poly.pdbx_seq_one_letter_code
_entity_poly.pdbx_strand_id
1 'polypeptide(L)'
;MKRPDDGKLDEPISRRRLLKIGALTTASLLIPGAALAEDWIRIPHERMPIEPVHRYIGRRSGVRQSGYTIRKHPPSESSDLTRSLSMYNVHTGENLNTTYWEYGDYVPGALEEVNHFFRDFRANEIKPIDPRLLDILYSMHRQLDTREPFHLVSGYRSPATNAWLASFMEGVAPHSMHVEARAADINIPGRQLSFLQRVALALQGGGVGYYPRSRFVHVDTGRVRRW
;
A
#
# COMPACT_ATOMS: atom_id res chain seq x y z
N MET A 1 -26.28 9.25 -75.97
CA MET A 1 -26.70 10.04 -74.82
C MET A 1 -27.59 9.16 -73.96
N LYS A 2 -27.03 8.35 -73.04
CA LYS A 2 -27.74 7.44 -72.15
C LYS A 2 -27.62 7.97 -70.72
N ARG A 3 -28.73 8.15 -70.03
CA ARG A 3 -28.81 8.52 -68.62
C ARG A 3 -28.47 7.33 -67.73
N PRO A 4 -27.85 7.52 -66.57
CA PRO A 4 -27.65 6.44 -65.62
C PRO A 4 -28.90 6.17 -64.82
N ASP A 5 -29.04 4.90 -64.44
CA ASP A 5 -30.17 4.27 -63.78
C ASP A 5 -30.21 4.61 -62.29
N ASP A 6 -31.43 4.90 -61.83
CA ASP A 6 -31.71 5.37 -60.46
C ASP A 6 -32.01 4.17 -59.55
N GLY A 7 -31.35 4.16 -58.39
CA GLY A 7 -31.91 3.84 -57.11
C GLY A 7 -32.50 2.46 -56.86
N LYS A 8 -31.74 1.64 -56.17
CA LYS A 8 -32.32 0.59 -55.32
C LYS A 8 -32.45 1.12 -53.89
N LEU A 9 -33.73 1.32 -53.52
CA LEU A 9 -34.16 1.67 -52.18
C LEU A 9 -33.87 0.52 -51.23
N ASP A 10 -33.32 0.85 -50.07
CA ASP A 10 -33.09 -0.05 -48.93
C ASP A 10 -34.41 -0.67 -48.47
N GLU A 11 -34.51 -1.99 -48.50
CA GLU A 11 -35.60 -2.70 -47.84
C GLU A 11 -35.41 -2.69 -46.30
N PRO A 12 -36.48 -2.40 -45.56
CA PRO A 12 -36.40 -2.42 -44.09
C PRO A 12 -36.22 -3.83 -43.56
N ILE A 13 -35.22 -4.02 -42.73
CA ILE A 13 -34.92 -5.29 -42.04
C ILE A 13 -36.13 -5.74 -41.25
N SER A 14 -36.72 -6.87 -41.64
CA SER A 14 -37.90 -7.47 -41.01
C SER A 14 -37.61 -7.84 -39.55
N ARG A 15 -38.53 -7.44 -38.65
CA ARG A 15 -38.48 -7.75 -37.18
C ARG A 15 -38.33 -9.24 -36.86
N ARG A 16 -38.63 -10.13 -37.79
CA ARG A 16 -38.43 -11.60 -37.64
C ARG A 16 -36.97 -12.06 -37.76
N ARG A 17 -36.05 -11.28 -38.34
CA ARG A 17 -34.62 -11.60 -38.41
C ARG A 17 -33.87 -11.23 -37.14
N LEU A 18 -34.41 -10.31 -36.35
CA LEU A 18 -33.83 -9.90 -35.04
C LEU A 18 -34.05 -10.94 -33.92
N LEU A 19 -35.04 -11.83 -34.06
CA LEU A 19 -35.36 -12.87 -33.07
C LEU A 19 -34.58 -14.18 -33.23
N LYS A 20 -33.74 -14.32 -34.25
CA LYS A 20 -32.89 -15.50 -34.41
C LYS A 20 -31.43 -15.32 -33.97
N ILE A 21 -31.04 -14.15 -33.48
CA ILE A 21 -29.70 -13.89 -32.91
C ILE A 21 -29.72 -13.87 -31.39
N GLY A 22 -30.90 -14.07 -30.76
CA GLY A 22 -31.11 -14.01 -29.33
C GLY A 22 -31.01 -15.32 -28.56
N ALA A 23 -30.37 -16.35 -29.09
CA ALA A 23 -30.20 -17.62 -28.38
C ALA A 23 -28.75 -18.07 -28.43
N LEU A 24 -27.85 -17.30 -27.88
CA LEU A 24 -26.50 -17.73 -27.57
C LEU A 24 -26.04 -17.06 -26.27
N THR A 25 -25.98 -17.93 -25.27
CA THR A 25 -25.21 -17.79 -24.03
C THR A 25 -25.54 -16.57 -23.18
N THR A 26 -26.41 -16.79 -22.20
CA THR A 26 -26.21 -16.23 -20.89
C THR A 26 -24.89 -16.80 -20.34
N ALA A 27 -23.77 -16.39 -20.90
CA ALA A 27 -22.57 -16.33 -20.10
C ALA A 27 -22.88 -15.34 -19.00
N SER A 28 -23.20 -15.84 -17.82
CA SER A 28 -23.11 -15.09 -16.59
C SER A 28 -21.72 -14.46 -16.61
N LEU A 29 -21.65 -13.18 -16.98
CA LEU A 29 -20.58 -12.32 -16.55
C LEU A 29 -20.73 -12.28 -15.02
N LEU A 30 -20.12 -13.27 -14.37
CA LEU A 30 -19.60 -13.10 -13.04
C LEU A 30 -18.67 -11.90 -13.19
N ILE A 31 -19.19 -10.72 -12.90
CA ILE A 31 -18.36 -9.60 -12.49
C ILE A 31 -17.50 -10.21 -11.40
N PRO A 32 -16.17 -10.30 -11.54
CA PRO A 32 -15.35 -10.73 -10.43
C PRO A 32 -15.72 -9.75 -9.32
N GLY A 33 -16.47 -10.26 -8.34
CA GLY A 33 -16.82 -9.49 -7.16
C GLY A 33 -15.54 -8.89 -6.65
N ALA A 34 -15.64 -7.69 -6.11
CA ALA A 34 -14.57 -6.95 -5.48
C ALA A 34 -13.49 -7.89 -4.98
N ALA A 35 -12.32 -7.88 -5.62
CA ALA A 35 -11.16 -8.62 -5.16
C ALA A 35 -11.00 -8.22 -3.70
N LEU A 36 -11.28 -9.15 -2.83
CA LEU A 36 -11.22 -8.90 -1.40
C LEU A 36 -9.79 -8.48 -1.13
N ALA A 37 -9.63 -7.46 -0.34
CA ALA A 37 -8.34 -6.85 0.00
C ALA A 37 -7.28 -7.86 0.54
N GLU A 38 -7.68 -9.10 0.74
CA GLU A 38 -6.79 -10.23 1.05
C GLU A 38 -5.87 -10.60 -0.11
N ASP A 39 -6.24 -10.28 -1.37
CA ASP A 39 -5.43 -10.58 -2.54
C ASP A 39 -4.18 -9.69 -2.66
N TRP A 40 -4.09 -8.60 -1.91
CA TRP A 40 -2.87 -7.80 -1.82
C TRP A 40 -1.67 -8.59 -1.29
N ILE A 41 -1.93 -9.60 -0.46
CA ILE A 41 -0.92 -10.47 0.15
C ILE A 41 -0.67 -11.70 -0.73
N ARG A 42 -1.61 -12.03 -1.65
CA ARG A 42 -1.62 -13.24 -2.48
C ARG A 42 -1.37 -12.98 -3.96
N ILE A 43 -0.61 -11.94 -4.33
CA ILE A 43 -0.19 -11.80 -5.73
C ILE A 43 0.72 -13.00 -6.06
N PRO A 44 0.41 -13.79 -7.09
CA PRO A 44 1.20 -14.97 -7.43
C PRO A 44 2.65 -14.60 -7.68
N HIS A 45 3.55 -15.17 -6.91
CA HIS A 45 4.99 -15.02 -7.05
C HIS A 45 5.57 -15.84 -8.20
N GLU A 46 4.82 -16.07 -9.27
CA GLU A 46 5.17 -17.05 -10.32
C GLU A 46 6.42 -16.75 -11.14
N ARG A 47 7.23 -15.74 -10.80
CA ARG A 47 8.47 -15.45 -11.53
C ARG A 47 9.71 -15.21 -10.69
N MET A 48 9.71 -15.56 -9.41
CA MET A 48 10.96 -15.53 -8.63
C MET A 48 11.16 -16.84 -7.87
N PRO A 49 12.35 -17.48 -7.93
CA PRO A 49 12.71 -18.55 -7.01
C PRO A 49 12.87 -17.94 -5.63
N ILE A 50 11.89 -18.14 -4.75
CA ILE A 50 11.96 -17.73 -3.37
C ILE A 50 12.32 -18.96 -2.55
N GLU A 51 13.47 -18.89 -1.86
CA GLU A 51 13.84 -19.82 -0.79
C GLU A 51 12.72 -19.88 0.27
N PRO A 52 12.47 -21.04 0.89
CA PRO A 52 11.32 -21.23 1.77
C PRO A 52 11.39 -20.34 3.00
N VAL A 53 10.37 -19.52 3.17
CA VAL A 53 10.18 -18.66 4.34
C VAL A 53 10.03 -19.54 5.58
N HIS A 54 10.97 -19.44 6.51
CA HIS A 54 10.82 -20.03 7.85
C HIS A 54 9.57 -19.46 8.52
N ARG A 55 8.60 -20.34 8.80
CA ARG A 55 7.39 -20.01 9.58
C ARG A 55 7.80 -19.47 10.95
N TYR A 56 7.65 -18.17 11.14
CA TYR A 56 7.70 -17.59 12.48
C TYR A 56 6.39 -17.91 13.21
N ILE A 57 6.41 -18.99 14.00
CA ILE A 57 5.29 -19.32 14.90
C ILE A 57 5.46 -18.49 16.16
N GLY A 58 4.88 -17.31 16.17
CA GLY A 58 4.76 -16.47 17.36
C GLY A 58 3.88 -17.19 18.40
N ARG A 59 4.45 -17.49 19.57
CA ARG A 59 3.70 -17.99 20.74
C ARG A 59 2.60 -16.99 21.08
N ARG A 60 1.35 -17.45 21.16
CA ARG A 60 0.23 -16.69 21.73
C ARG A 60 0.53 -16.43 23.21
N SER A 61 1.03 -15.25 23.53
CA SER A 61 0.96 -14.71 24.88
C SER A 61 -0.38 -13.99 25.03
N GLY A 62 -1.18 -14.37 26.01
CA GLY A 62 -2.46 -13.75 26.31
C GLY A 62 -2.23 -12.27 26.68
N VAL A 63 -2.58 -11.37 25.79
CA VAL A 63 -2.47 -9.94 26.03
C VAL A 63 -3.72 -9.47 26.77
N ARG A 64 -3.55 -9.11 28.04
CA ARG A 64 -4.55 -8.32 28.79
C ARG A 64 -4.74 -7.00 28.05
N GLN A 65 -6.00 -6.62 27.80
CA GLN A 65 -6.36 -5.29 27.31
C GLN A 65 -5.98 -4.27 28.38
N SER A 66 -4.78 -3.71 28.27
CA SER A 66 -4.37 -2.53 29.02
C SER A 66 -4.84 -1.31 28.24
N GLY A 67 -5.54 -0.40 28.90
CA GLY A 67 -5.99 0.87 28.31
C GLY A 67 -4.78 1.68 27.83
N TYR A 68 -4.61 1.78 26.50
CA TYR A 68 -3.51 2.53 25.91
C TYR A 68 -3.81 4.04 25.98
N THR A 69 -2.98 4.77 26.68
CA THR A 69 -3.04 6.24 26.71
C THR A 69 -2.14 6.79 25.61
N ILE A 70 -2.74 7.56 24.68
CA ILE A 70 -1.95 8.28 23.66
C ILE A 70 -1.31 9.47 24.36
N ARG A 71 0.01 9.53 24.33
CA ARG A 71 0.75 10.71 24.83
C ARG A 71 0.47 11.90 23.91
N LYS A 72 0.02 13.02 24.50
CA LYS A 72 -0.40 14.24 23.76
C LYS A 72 0.77 15.08 23.22
N HIS A 73 2.01 14.74 23.56
CA HIS A 73 3.17 15.52 23.13
C HIS A 73 4.01 14.70 22.15
N PRO A 74 4.41 15.29 21.02
CA PRO A 74 5.53 14.74 20.27
C PRO A 74 6.72 14.67 21.24
N PRO A 75 7.60 13.65 21.12
CA PRO A 75 8.80 13.60 21.91
C PRO A 75 9.53 14.93 21.77
N SER A 76 9.93 15.52 22.91
CA SER A 76 10.69 16.77 22.90
C SER A 76 11.96 16.52 22.09
N GLU A 77 12.23 17.39 21.13
CA GLU A 77 13.36 17.27 20.18
C GLU A 77 14.75 17.17 20.88
N SER A 78 14.80 17.39 22.18
CA SER A 78 16.05 17.56 22.93
C SER A 78 16.63 16.28 23.55
N SER A 79 15.99 15.11 23.46
CA SER A 79 16.47 13.93 24.21
C SER A 79 16.94 12.75 23.37
N ASP A 80 16.65 12.68 22.07
CA ASP A 80 17.04 11.56 21.27
C ASP A 80 18.24 11.92 20.40
N LEU A 81 19.41 11.48 20.82
CA LEU A 81 20.66 11.63 20.05
C LEU A 81 20.63 10.75 18.78
N THR A 82 19.75 9.75 18.74
CA THR A 82 19.62 8.83 17.60
C THR A 82 18.16 8.46 17.35
N ARG A 83 17.81 8.21 16.07
CA ARG A 83 16.52 7.65 15.68
C ARG A 83 16.73 6.40 14.82
N SER A 84 16.12 5.30 15.26
CA SER A 84 16.25 4.01 14.59
C SER A 84 14.88 3.48 14.20
N LEU A 85 14.84 2.70 13.13
CA LEU A 85 13.63 1.98 12.66
C LEU A 85 13.92 0.49 12.56
N SER A 86 12.95 -0.31 13.02
CA SER A 86 12.90 -1.75 12.80
C SER A 86 11.67 -2.07 11.96
N MET A 87 11.88 -2.71 10.81
CA MET A 87 10.84 -3.02 9.83
C MET A 87 11.04 -4.40 9.21
N TYR A 88 9.94 -5.01 8.77
CA TYR A 88 9.90 -6.25 8.01
C TYR A 88 9.07 -6.04 6.75
N ASN A 89 9.60 -6.36 5.58
CA ASN A 89 8.89 -6.27 4.31
C ASN A 89 8.13 -7.58 4.06
N VAL A 90 6.79 -7.51 4.03
CA VAL A 90 5.93 -8.70 3.91
C VAL A 90 6.01 -9.40 2.55
N HIS A 91 6.52 -8.72 1.53
CA HIS A 91 6.62 -9.26 0.17
C HIS A 91 7.99 -9.84 -0.14
N THR A 92 9.07 -9.20 0.34
CA THR A 92 10.44 -9.63 0.06
C THR A 92 11.03 -10.50 1.16
N GLY A 93 10.43 -10.47 2.38
CA GLY A 93 10.96 -11.16 3.56
C GLY A 93 12.18 -10.47 4.19
N GLU A 94 12.56 -9.30 3.69
CA GLU A 94 13.70 -8.53 4.17
C GLU A 94 13.41 -7.86 5.51
N ASN A 95 14.45 -7.72 6.34
CA ASN A 95 14.41 -6.96 7.58
C ASN A 95 15.27 -5.72 7.44
N LEU A 96 14.82 -4.60 7.99
CA LEU A 96 15.55 -3.36 8.15
C LEU A 96 15.68 -3.04 9.63
N ASN A 97 16.91 -2.88 10.12
CA ASN A 97 17.20 -2.36 11.45
C ASN A 97 18.33 -1.35 11.28
N THR A 98 17.96 -0.07 11.22
CA THR A 98 18.93 0.97 10.92
C THR A 98 18.71 2.23 11.74
N THR A 99 19.79 2.90 12.10
CA THR A 99 19.76 4.23 12.69
C THR A 99 19.92 5.24 11.56
N TYR A 100 18.82 5.89 11.21
CA TYR A 100 18.75 6.76 10.03
C TYR A 100 19.03 8.24 10.37
N TRP A 101 19.07 8.59 11.65
CA TRP A 101 19.35 9.96 12.12
C TRP A 101 20.19 9.92 13.40
N GLU A 102 21.26 10.73 13.43
CA GLU A 102 22.19 10.84 14.56
C GLU A 102 22.66 12.28 14.72
N TYR A 103 22.69 12.75 15.98
CA TYR A 103 23.24 14.04 16.42
C TYR A 103 22.81 15.25 15.58
N GLY A 104 21.60 15.26 15.04
CA GLY A 104 21.05 16.38 14.27
C GLY A 104 20.96 16.14 12.77
N ASP A 105 21.60 15.07 12.25
CA ASP A 105 21.73 14.81 10.81
C ASP A 105 21.17 13.44 10.40
N TYR A 106 20.67 13.34 9.18
CA TYR A 106 20.36 12.06 8.57
C TYR A 106 21.64 11.34 8.16
N VAL A 107 21.69 10.03 8.41
CA VAL A 107 22.82 9.15 8.08
C VAL A 107 22.71 8.69 6.62
N PRO A 108 23.58 9.15 5.69
CA PRO A 108 23.41 8.87 4.26
C PRO A 108 23.37 7.38 3.92
N GLY A 109 24.28 6.57 4.49
CA GLY A 109 24.29 5.12 4.24
C GLY A 109 23.02 4.43 4.73
N ALA A 110 22.46 4.85 5.87
CA ALA A 110 21.18 4.33 6.36
C ALA A 110 20.01 4.72 5.46
N LEU A 111 20.04 5.93 4.87
CA LEU A 111 19.02 6.33 3.88
C LEU A 111 19.11 5.48 2.60
N GLU A 112 20.28 5.07 2.18
CA GLU A 112 20.45 4.16 1.03
C GLU A 112 19.85 2.78 1.34
N GLU A 113 20.09 2.23 2.55
CA GLU A 113 19.45 0.98 3.01
C GLU A 113 17.92 1.10 3.01
N VAL A 114 17.39 2.21 3.54
CA VAL A 114 15.96 2.50 3.54
C VAL A 114 15.41 2.58 2.12
N ASN A 115 16.06 3.31 1.22
CA ASN A 115 15.63 3.43 -0.18
C ASN A 115 15.54 2.06 -0.86
N HIS A 116 16.52 1.19 -0.62
CA HIS A 116 16.52 -0.19 -1.13
C HIS A 116 15.37 -1.00 -0.51
N PHE A 117 15.18 -0.94 0.80
CA PHE A 117 14.14 -1.67 1.52
C PHE A 117 12.72 -1.25 1.10
N PHE A 118 12.51 0.03 0.81
CA PHE A 118 11.23 0.59 0.38
C PHE A 118 10.99 0.52 -1.13
N ARG A 119 11.92 -0.03 -1.92
CA ARG A 119 11.84 -0.08 -3.39
C ARG A 119 10.55 -0.71 -3.89
N ASP A 120 10.19 -0.39 -5.12
CA ASP A 120 9.19 -1.16 -5.85
C ASP A 120 9.77 -2.55 -6.17
N PHE A 121 9.45 -3.54 -5.36
CA PHE A 121 9.97 -4.90 -5.52
C PHE A 121 9.50 -5.59 -6.80
N ARG A 122 8.41 -5.14 -7.43
CA ARG A 122 7.88 -5.70 -8.68
C ARG A 122 8.70 -5.26 -9.89
N ALA A 123 9.06 -3.98 -9.92
CA ALA A 123 9.89 -3.40 -10.97
C ALA A 123 11.38 -3.42 -10.61
N ASN A 124 11.73 -3.74 -9.37
CA ASN A 124 13.06 -3.59 -8.78
C ASN A 124 13.61 -2.16 -8.93
N GLU A 125 12.71 -1.16 -8.82
CA GLU A 125 13.04 0.24 -8.92
C GLU A 125 13.22 0.87 -7.56
N ILE A 126 14.31 1.64 -7.39
CA ILE A 126 14.64 2.38 -6.18
C ILE A 126 14.39 3.86 -6.44
N LYS A 127 13.78 4.53 -5.47
CA LYS A 127 13.63 5.98 -5.44
C LYS A 127 13.93 6.48 -4.03
N PRO A 128 14.63 7.62 -3.88
CA PRO A 128 14.87 8.21 -2.56
C PRO A 128 13.57 8.48 -1.81
N ILE A 129 13.46 7.89 -0.63
CA ILE A 129 12.32 8.08 0.27
C ILE A 129 12.45 9.43 0.96
N ASP A 130 11.34 10.15 1.08
CA ASP A 130 11.27 11.39 1.88
C ASP A 130 11.64 11.08 3.35
N PRO A 131 12.74 11.61 3.89
CA PRO A 131 13.18 11.28 5.25
C PRO A 131 12.15 11.67 6.33
N ARG A 132 11.27 12.63 6.07
CA ARG A 132 10.17 12.98 6.99
C ARG A 132 9.19 11.82 7.20
N LEU A 133 9.08 10.89 6.22
CA LEU A 133 8.30 9.67 6.41
C LEU A 133 8.88 8.80 7.51
N LEU A 134 10.21 8.72 7.60
CA LEU A 134 10.92 7.97 8.64
C LEU A 134 10.68 8.59 10.02
N ASP A 135 10.65 9.93 10.10
CA ASP A 135 10.35 10.65 11.35
C ASP A 135 8.92 10.40 11.82
N ILE A 136 7.96 10.33 10.89
CA ILE A 136 6.57 9.94 11.20
C ILE A 136 6.55 8.50 11.76
N LEU A 137 7.18 7.55 11.08
CA LEU A 137 7.23 6.14 11.52
C LEU A 137 7.91 6.00 12.88
N TYR A 138 9.04 6.67 13.10
CA TYR A 138 9.74 6.70 14.38
C TYR A 138 8.85 7.25 15.50
N SER A 139 8.19 8.38 15.26
CA SER A 139 7.29 9.00 16.23
C SER A 139 6.08 8.10 16.54
N MET A 140 5.54 7.42 15.54
CA MET A 140 4.50 6.41 15.73
C MET A 140 4.99 5.25 16.59
N HIS A 141 6.17 4.70 16.30
CA HIS A 141 6.71 3.55 17.02
C HIS A 141 6.91 3.85 18.50
N ARG A 142 7.41 5.03 18.81
CA ARG A 142 7.55 5.50 20.22
C ARG A 142 6.22 5.63 20.94
N GLN A 143 5.17 6.12 20.27
CA GLN A 143 3.84 6.26 20.89
C GLN A 143 3.10 4.92 21.03
N LEU A 144 3.44 3.95 20.20
CA LEU A 144 2.87 2.61 20.27
C LEU A 144 3.44 1.78 21.41
N ASP A 145 4.55 2.22 22.01
CA ASP A 145 5.24 1.54 23.11
C ASP A 145 5.41 0.05 22.85
N THR A 146 6.05 -0.29 21.71
CA THR A 146 6.26 -1.66 21.27
C THR A 146 7.70 -1.83 20.76
N ARG A 147 8.21 -3.06 20.84
CA ARG A 147 9.45 -3.47 20.21
C ARG A 147 9.24 -4.24 18.91
N GLU A 148 7.99 -4.55 18.58
CA GLU A 148 7.65 -5.25 17.35
C GLU A 148 7.95 -4.36 16.14
N PRO A 149 8.56 -4.90 15.07
CA PRO A 149 8.86 -4.13 13.87
C PRO A 149 7.57 -3.73 13.16
N PHE A 150 7.61 -2.62 12.42
CA PHE A 150 6.59 -2.36 11.42
C PHE A 150 6.68 -3.41 10.31
N HIS A 151 5.54 -3.95 9.91
CA HIS A 151 5.41 -4.69 8.67
C HIS A 151 5.11 -3.71 7.53
N LEU A 152 6.03 -3.61 6.57
CA LEU A 152 5.85 -2.82 5.35
C LEU A 152 5.05 -3.64 4.33
N VAL A 153 3.85 -3.17 4.01
CA VAL A 153 2.97 -3.75 2.98
C VAL A 153 3.23 -3.09 1.62
N SER A 154 3.51 -1.77 1.60
CA SER A 154 3.87 -1.05 0.38
C SER A 154 4.74 0.16 0.72
N GLY A 155 5.86 0.29 0.03
CA GLY A 155 6.74 1.46 0.03
C GLY A 155 6.60 2.27 -1.25
N TYR A 156 7.73 2.56 -1.91
CA TYR A 156 7.74 3.18 -3.24
C TYR A 156 7.05 2.29 -4.27
N ARG A 157 6.36 2.93 -5.18
CA ARG A 157 5.66 2.30 -6.29
C ARG A 157 5.99 3.04 -7.56
N SER A 158 6.60 2.37 -8.54
CA SER A 158 6.89 2.99 -9.84
C SER A 158 5.59 3.42 -10.53
N PRO A 159 5.62 4.44 -11.42
CA PRO A 159 4.45 4.81 -12.20
C PRO A 159 3.84 3.64 -12.97
N ALA A 160 4.67 2.73 -13.49
CA ALA A 160 4.23 1.54 -14.21
C ALA A 160 3.49 0.58 -13.29
N THR A 161 4.04 0.28 -12.10
CA THR A 161 3.38 -0.56 -11.09
C THR A 161 2.08 0.08 -10.61
N ASN A 162 2.06 1.41 -10.40
CA ASN A 162 0.85 2.10 -9.96
C ASN A 162 -0.25 2.05 -11.03
N ALA A 163 0.09 2.26 -12.30
CA ALA A 163 -0.85 2.16 -13.41
C ALA A 163 -1.38 0.72 -13.58
N TRP A 164 -0.49 -0.27 -13.47
CA TRP A 164 -0.87 -1.68 -13.50
C TRP A 164 -1.85 -2.02 -12.36
N LEU A 165 -1.56 -1.63 -11.12
CA LEU A 165 -2.47 -1.83 -9.99
C LEU A 165 -3.82 -1.14 -10.20
N ALA A 166 -3.84 0.10 -10.71
CA ALA A 166 -5.06 0.85 -10.97
C ALA A 166 -5.95 0.21 -12.05
N SER A 167 -5.40 -0.64 -12.92
CA SER A 167 -6.16 -1.30 -13.98
C SER A 167 -7.11 -2.40 -13.50
N PHE A 168 -6.91 -2.95 -12.30
CA PHE A 168 -7.75 -4.02 -11.74
C PHE A 168 -8.15 -3.82 -10.27
N MET A 169 -7.64 -2.75 -9.62
CA MET A 169 -7.93 -2.48 -8.22
C MET A 169 -8.60 -1.12 -8.07
N GLU A 170 -9.77 -1.11 -7.46
CA GLU A 170 -10.43 0.12 -7.08
C GLU A 170 -9.67 0.85 -5.96
N GLY A 171 -9.67 2.19 -5.99
CA GLY A 171 -9.07 3.03 -4.94
C GLY A 171 -7.57 3.30 -5.11
N VAL A 172 -6.93 2.80 -6.18
CA VAL A 172 -5.54 3.20 -6.52
C VAL A 172 -5.56 4.57 -7.19
N ALA A 173 -5.09 5.60 -6.48
CA ALA A 173 -5.05 6.95 -7.01
C ALA A 173 -3.98 7.08 -8.12
N PRO A 174 -4.29 7.77 -9.25
CA PRO A 174 -3.30 8.05 -10.30
C PRO A 174 -2.11 8.86 -9.76
N HIS A 175 -2.39 9.84 -8.89
CA HIS A 175 -1.40 10.66 -8.20
C HIS A 175 -1.21 10.15 -6.77
N SER A 176 -0.51 9.01 -6.65
CA SER A 176 -0.28 8.36 -5.36
C SER A 176 0.99 8.88 -4.71
N MET A 177 0.96 9.13 -3.38
CA MET A 177 2.14 9.47 -2.60
C MET A 177 3.20 8.35 -2.60
N HIS A 178 2.81 7.10 -2.87
CA HIS A 178 3.76 6.01 -3.11
C HIS A 178 4.62 6.25 -4.36
N VAL A 179 4.05 6.81 -5.43
CA VAL A 179 4.81 7.15 -6.66
C VAL A 179 5.80 8.29 -6.41
N GLU A 180 5.50 9.13 -5.44
CA GLU A 180 6.40 10.21 -5.01
C GLU A 180 7.47 9.74 -4.00
N ALA A 181 7.46 8.47 -3.59
CA ALA A 181 8.31 7.92 -2.53
C ALA A 181 8.11 8.64 -1.17
N ARG A 182 6.87 8.98 -0.85
CA ARG A 182 6.45 9.79 0.30
C ARG A 182 5.40 9.09 1.16
N ALA A 183 5.14 7.80 0.93
CA ALA A 183 4.11 7.03 1.63
C ALA A 183 4.59 5.63 2.01
N ALA A 184 3.99 5.11 3.08
CA ALA A 184 4.10 3.73 3.52
C ALA A 184 2.73 3.17 3.91
N ASP A 185 2.45 1.94 3.49
CA ASP A 185 1.36 1.13 4.01
C ASP A 185 1.94 0.15 5.04
N ILE A 186 1.49 0.26 6.28
CA ILE A 186 2.12 -0.44 7.41
C ILE A 186 1.10 -1.11 8.34
N ASN A 187 1.54 -2.15 9.02
CA ASN A 187 0.89 -2.67 10.22
C ASN A 187 1.92 -3.11 11.25
N ILE A 188 1.45 -3.53 12.43
CA ILE A 188 2.26 -4.19 13.46
C ILE A 188 1.51 -5.44 13.91
N PRO A 189 2.11 -6.63 13.82
CA PRO A 189 1.49 -7.87 14.27
C PRO A 189 1.08 -7.80 15.74
N GLY A 190 -0.11 -8.29 16.04
CA GLY A 190 -0.63 -8.30 17.40
C GLY A 190 -1.16 -6.95 17.91
N ARG A 191 -1.04 -5.86 17.15
CA ARG A 191 -1.62 -4.56 17.48
C ARG A 191 -2.92 -4.32 16.72
N GLN A 192 -3.89 -3.69 17.39
CA GLN A 192 -5.14 -3.29 16.74
C GLN A 192 -4.87 -2.20 15.69
N LEU A 193 -5.30 -2.43 14.46
CA LEU A 193 -5.10 -1.50 13.36
C LEU A 193 -5.71 -0.12 13.63
N SER A 194 -6.88 -0.08 14.29
CA SER A 194 -7.52 1.18 14.70
C SER A 194 -6.69 1.97 15.73
N PHE A 195 -5.88 1.30 16.55
CA PHE A 195 -4.96 1.99 17.46
C PHE A 195 -3.79 2.60 16.69
N LEU A 196 -3.21 1.85 15.74
CA LEU A 196 -2.17 2.34 14.84
C LEU A 196 -2.65 3.59 14.08
N GLN A 197 -3.88 3.56 13.53
CA GLN A 197 -4.49 4.72 12.87
C GLN A 197 -4.60 5.93 13.83
N ARG A 198 -5.10 5.74 15.05
CA ARG A 198 -5.25 6.84 16.01
C ARG A 198 -3.92 7.49 16.34
N VAL A 199 -2.86 6.69 16.51
CA VAL A 199 -1.50 7.21 16.74
C VAL A 199 -1.04 8.04 15.54
N ALA A 200 -1.20 7.52 14.31
CA ALA A 200 -0.82 8.25 13.10
C ALA A 200 -1.57 9.59 12.97
N LEU A 201 -2.89 9.59 13.23
CA LEU A 201 -3.72 10.81 13.19
C LEU A 201 -3.31 11.83 14.26
N ALA A 202 -2.92 11.38 15.46
CA ALA A 202 -2.51 12.26 16.54
C ALA A 202 -1.22 13.04 16.24
N LEU A 203 -0.34 12.48 15.40
CA LEU A 203 0.91 13.13 14.98
C LEU A 203 0.70 14.29 14.01
N GLN A 204 -0.40 14.28 13.24
CA GLN A 204 -0.68 15.27 12.20
C GLN A 204 0.47 15.49 11.21
N GLY A 205 1.29 14.45 10.98
CA GLY A 205 2.47 14.52 10.12
C GLY A 205 2.15 14.51 8.63
N GLY A 206 0.92 14.15 8.24
CA GLY A 206 0.50 14.04 6.85
C GLY A 206 -0.83 13.33 6.66
N GLY A 207 -1.02 12.66 5.52
CA GLY A 207 -2.21 11.87 5.23
C GLY A 207 -2.23 10.53 5.95
N VAL A 208 -3.42 10.12 6.40
CA VAL A 208 -3.65 8.83 7.07
C VAL A 208 -4.87 8.15 6.47
N GLY A 209 -4.66 6.96 5.87
CA GLY A 209 -5.70 6.10 5.32
C GLY A 209 -5.92 4.86 6.19
N TYR A 210 -7.17 4.42 6.33
CA TYR A 210 -7.52 3.24 7.11
C TYR A 210 -8.09 2.12 6.25
N TYR A 211 -7.36 1.03 6.16
CA TYR A 211 -7.71 -0.11 5.30
C TYR A 211 -7.87 -1.40 6.12
N PRO A 212 -9.01 -1.55 6.86
CA PRO A 212 -9.20 -2.67 7.77
C PRO A 212 -9.29 -4.03 7.06
N ARG A 213 -9.85 -4.07 5.85
CA ARG A 213 -9.94 -5.30 5.05
C ARG A 213 -8.56 -5.78 4.60
N SER A 214 -7.70 -4.84 4.19
CA SER A 214 -6.31 -5.10 3.77
C SER A 214 -5.33 -5.14 4.95
N ARG A 215 -5.81 -4.85 6.16
CA ARG A 215 -5.06 -4.88 7.42
C ARG A 215 -3.82 -3.99 7.45
N PHE A 216 -3.90 -2.78 6.87
CA PHE A 216 -2.85 -1.78 6.97
C PHE A 216 -3.40 -0.36 7.23
N VAL A 217 -2.52 0.49 7.70
CA VAL A 217 -2.70 1.94 7.77
C VAL A 217 -1.74 2.57 6.78
N HIS A 218 -2.27 3.43 5.92
CA HIS A 218 -1.47 4.29 5.06
C HIS A 218 -1.02 5.52 5.82
N VAL A 219 0.25 5.90 5.68
CA VAL A 219 0.81 7.15 6.17
C VAL A 219 1.63 7.83 5.08
N ASP A 220 1.53 9.15 4.97
CA ASP A 220 2.31 9.91 3.98
C ASP A 220 2.74 11.29 4.50
N THR A 221 3.67 11.95 3.82
CA THR A 221 4.18 13.28 4.15
C THR A 221 3.48 14.40 3.37
N GLY A 222 2.29 14.15 2.84
CA GLY A 222 1.47 15.16 2.17
C GLY A 222 0.72 16.07 3.14
N ARG A 223 -0.30 16.75 2.65
CA ARG A 223 -1.18 17.53 3.52
C ARG A 223 -1.88 16.63 4.55
N VAL A 224 -2.12 17.15 5.75
CA VAL A 224 -2.89 16.45 6.79
C VAL A 224 -4.31 16.19 6.28
N ARG A 225 -4.69 14.92 6.20
CA ARG A 225 -6.00 14.43 5.78
C ARG A 225 -6.23 13.00 6.27
N ARG A 226 -7.49 12.56 6.23
CA ARG A 226 -7.85 11.16 6.58
C ARG A 226 -8.92 10.63 5.63
N TRP A 227 -8.94 9.33 5.45
CA TRP A 227 -9.98 8.59 4.69
C TRP A 227 -10.09 7.16 5.17
#